data_e24d4342423d0a009e9678ffb1f7048a
#
_entry.id   e24d4342423d0a009e9678ffb1f7048a
#
_cell.length_a   1.000
_cell.length_b   1.000
_cell.length_c   1.000
_cell.angle_alpha   90.00
_cell.angle_beta   90.00
_cell.angle_gamma   90.00
#
_symmetry.space_group_name_H-M   'P 1'
#
loop_
_entity.id
_entity.type
_entity.pdbx_description
1 polymer ?
#
loop_
_entity_poly.entity_id
_entity_poly.type
_entity_poly.pdbx_seq_one_letter_code
_entity_poly.pdbx_strand_id
1 'polypeptide(L)'
;MSKSAVIGFGRGWDGREAARQAVQAAMAQLGSNHPALAMVFAGQEYSTADIVQAVSAQLGNLPLWGFSTTSPLSTDGEQPHSVGVALLSGNGYKAQVNWWPNFAQEGSNVATQFARSVRNQAVGVQGVLLAADGVNGDASLLCESIDQMNLHVAGGLASGDFRQGRTFCLGGNHSEGGALSALQLGGRLRLGLGMGHGWKDSGWLWKVTRARDVWVQGLDGVVPVKVFASALGYPKNEGAFPPLSEF
;
A
#
# COMPACT_ATOMS: atom_id res chain seq x y z
N MET A 1 12.24 25.40 -14.35
CA MET A 1 12.79 24.02 -14.19
C MET A 1 11.64 23.05 -14.40
N SER A 2 11.80 22.09 -15.30
CA SER A 2 10.79 21.04 -15.50
C SER A 2 10.84 20.08 -14.29
N LYS A 3 9.66 19.79 -13.71
CA LYS A 3 9.58 18.86 -12.59
C LYS A 3 9.63 17.42 -13.12
N SER A 4 10.43 16.56 -12.49
CA SER A 4 10.54 15.14 -12.84
C SER A 4 9.58 14.26 -12.05
N ALA A 5 9.05 14.75 -10.94
CA ALA A 5 8.05 14.10 -10.12
C ALA A 5 7.06 15.13 -9.59
N VAL A 6 5.79 14.79 -9.62
CA VAL A 6 4.68 15.63 -9.16
C VAL A 6 3.62 14.76 -8.52
N ILE A 7 2.78 15.35 -7.68
CA ILE A 7 1.60 14.70 -7.12
C ILE A 7 0.40 15.63 -7.23
N GLY A 8 -0.75 15.06 -7.58
CA GLY A 8 -2.05 15.71 -7.57
C GLY A 8 -3.03 14.97 -6.69
N PHE A 9 -3.93 15.69 -6.07
CA PHE A 9 -5.05 15.16 -5.31
C PHE A 9 -6.37 15.59 -5.92
N GLY A 10 -7.32 14.68 -5.92
CA GLY A 10 -8.73 14.96 -6.18
C GLY A 10 -9.58 14.45 -5.04
N ARG A 11 -10.64 15.15 -4.72
CA ARG A 11 -11.50 14.88 -3.55
C ARG A 11 -12.96 14.73 -3.97
N GLY A 12 -13.70 14.00 -3.20
CA GLY A 12 -15.14 13.82 -3.35
C GLY A 12 -15.58 12.38 -3.17
N TRP A 13 -16.88 12.15 -3.18
CA TRP A 13 -17.47 10.82 -3.00
C TRP A 13 -17.47 9.99 -4.28
N ASP A 14 -17.34 10.62 -5.44
CA ASP A 14 -17.23 9.95 -6.73
C ASP A 14 -15.74 9.68 -7.04
N GLY A 15 -15.34 8.41 -7.00
CA GLY A 15 -13.96 7.99 -7.21
C GLY A 15 -13.45 8.27 -8.63
N ARG A 16 -14.31 8.22 -9.64
CA ARG A 16 -13.96 8.56 -11.03
C ARG A 16 -13.61 10.03 -11.17
N GLU A 17 -14.44 10.88 -10.59
CA GLU A 17 -14.22 12.32 -10.60
C GLU A 17 -13.00 12.72 -9.77
N ALA A 18 -12.84 12.15 -8.57
CA ALA A 18 -11.67 12.37 -7.72
C ALA A 18 -10.37 11.94 -8.44
N ALA A 19 -10.36 10.76 -9.08
CA ALA A 19 -9.22 10.32 -9.87
C ALA A 19 -8.92 11.24 -11.06
N ARG A 20 -9.95 11.69 -11.76
CA ARG A 20 -9.82 12.65 -12.88
C ARG A 20 -9.18 13.96 -12.43
N GLN A 21 -9.64 14.52 -11.32
CA GLN A 21 -9.09 15.76 -10.73
C GLN A 21 -7.63 15.56 -10.29
N ALA A 22 -7.31 14.43 -9.66
CA ALA A 22 -5.96 14.12 -9.23
C ALA A 22 -4.97 14.09 -10.41
N VAL A 23 -5.34 13.39 -11.50
CA VAL A 23 -4.50 13.36 -12.72
C VAL A 23 -4.33 14.76 -13.30
N GLN A 24 -5.41 15.54 -13.44
CA GLN A 24 -5.34 16.90 -13.97
C GLN A 24 -4.44 17.80 -13.12
N ALA A 25 -4.56 17.73 -11.80
CA ALA A 25 -3.72 18.49 -10.88
C ALA A 25 -2.24 18.10 -10.99
N ALA A 26 -1.93 16.81 -11.16
CA ALA A 26 -0.59 16.33 -11.38
C ALA A 26 -0.04 16.75 -12.75
N MET A 27 -0.81 16.58 -13.82
CA MET A 27 -0.42 16.98 -15.18
C MET A 27 -0.15 18.49 -15.30
N ALA A 28 -0.97 19.31 -14.66
CA ALA A 28 -0.76 20.76 -14.61
C ALA A 28 0.59 21.13 -13.97
N GLN A 29 1.04 20.39 -12.95
CA GLN A 29 2.34 20.60 -12.32
C GLN A 29 3.51 20.05 -13.15
N LEU A 30 3.28 19.00 -13.93
CA LEU A 30 4.28 18.37 -14.78
C LEU A 30 4.61 19.25 -16.00
N GLY A 31 3.65 20.06 -16.44
CA GLY A 31 3.79 20.98 -17.58
C GLY A 31 3.93 20.25 -18.91
N SER A 32 4.97 20.55 -19.66
CA SER A 32 5.23 19.94 -20.98
C SER A 32 5.89 18.56 -20.92
N ASN A 33 6.27 18.06 -19.74
CA ASN A 33 6.85 16.76 -19.60
C ASN A 33 5.82 15.63 -19.77
N HIS A 34 6.25 14.52 -20.34
CA HIS A 34 5.42 13.33 -20.45
C HIS A 34 5.64 12.39 -19.26
N PRO A 35 4.57 11.95 -18.58
CA PRO A 35 4.71 10.96 -17.53
C PRO A 35 5.15 9.60 -18.13
N ALA A 36 5.96 8.87 -17.39
CA ALA A 36 6.42 7.54 -17.76
C ALA A 36 5.96 6.46 -16.75
N LEU A 37 5.43 6.89 -15.61
CA LEU A 37 4.91 6.05 -14.54
C LEU A 37 3.87 6.83 -13.76
N ALA A 38 2.80 6.15 -13.35
CA ALA A 38 1.80 6.67 -12.43
C ALA A 38 1.69 5.77 -11.18
N MET A 39 1.61 6.40 -10.01
CA MET A 39 1.30 5.73 -8.75
C MET A 39 0.01 6.32 -8.18
N VAL A 40 -0.89 5.44 -7.72
CA VAL A 40 -2.23 5.82 -7.24
C VAL A 40 -2.44 5.36 -5.81
N PHE A 41 -2.85 6.29 -4.96
CA PHE A 41 -3.21 6.04 -3.58
C PHE A 41 -4.63 6.56 -3.36
N ALA A 42 -5.55 5.70 -2.98
CA ALA A 42 -6.95 6.10 -2.90
C ALA A 42 -7.63 5.52 -1.66
N GLY A 43 -8.64 6.23 -1.19
CA GLY A 43 -9.51 5.72 -0.15
C GLY A 43 -10.15 4.40 -0.56
N GLN A 44 -10.24 3.49 0.39
CA GLN A 44 -10.79 2.14 0.19
C GLN A 44 -12.27 2.13 -0.18
N GLU A 45 -12.96 3.22 0.07
CA GLU A 45 -14.39 3.40 -0.23
C GLU A 45 -14.69 3.49 -1.73
N TYR A 46 -13.69 3.79 -2.54
CA TYR A 46 -13.88 3.97 -3.97
C TYR A 46 -13.90 2.66 -4.75
N SER A 47 -14.66 2.64 -5.83
CA SER A 47 -14.59 1.60 -6.85
C SER A 47 -13.23 1.67 -7.57
N THR A 48 -12.46 0.60 -7.47
CA THR A 48 -11.14 0.54 -8.10
C THR A 48 -11.22 0.57 -9.61
N ALA A 49 -12.25 -0.04 -10.19
CA ALA A 49 -12.49 -0.02 -11.64
C ALA A 49 -12.70 1.41 -12.14
N ASP A 50 -13.43 2.23 -11.39
CA ASP A 50 -13.67 3.64 -11.74
C ASP A 50 -12.39 4.46 -11.68
N ILE A 51 -11.54 4.23 -10.67
CA ILE A 51 -10.24 4.89 -10.53
C ILE A 51 -9.33 4.51 -11.71
N VAL A 52 -9.14 3.21 -11.96
CA VAL A 52 -8.28 2.72 -13.04
C VAL A 52 -8.74 3.25 -14.39
N GLN A 53 -10.04 3.20 -14.65
CA GLN A 53 -10.61 3.73 -15.90
C GLN A 53 -10.36 5.24 -16.06
N ALA A 54 -10.58 6.02 -15.01
CA ALA A 54 -10.40 7.47 -15.06
C ALA A 54 -8.93 7.88 -15.26
N VAL A 55 -8.01 7.17 -14.59
CA VAL A 55 -6.57 7.40 -14.73
C VAL A 55 -6.09 7.00 -16.12
N SER A 56 -6.43 5.80 -16.59
CA SER A 56 -6.01 5.28 -17.90
C SER A 56 -6.59 6.10 -19.06
N ALA A 57 -7.80 6.63 -18.93
CA ALA A 57 -8.42 7.48 -19.95
C ALA A 57 -7.63 8.78 -20.22
N GLN A 58 -6.90 9.29 -19.21
CA GLN A 58 -6.11 10.51 -19.33
C GLN A 58 -4.62 10.26 -19.62
N LEU A 59 -4.08 9.15 -19.10
CA LEU A 59 -2.64 8.86 -19.16
C LEU A 59 -2.28 7.79 -20.19
N GLY A 60 -3.27 7.08 -20.74
CA GLY A 60 -3.03 5.96 -21.66
C GLY A 60 -2.42 4.74 -20.94
N ASN A 61 -1.65 3.96 -21.66
CA ASN A 61 -1.05 2.71 -21.17
C ASN A 61 0.29 2.94 -20.44
N LEU A 62 0.30 3.78 -19.42
CA LEU A 62 1.46 3.89 -18.55
C LEU A 62 1.53 2.74 -17.55
N PRO A 63 2.74 2.35 -17.08
CA PRO A 63 2.86 1.56 -15.87
C PRO A 63 2.08 2.23 -14.74
N LEU A 64 1.09 1.52 -14.19
CA LEU A 64 0.21 2.01 -13.15
C LEU A 64 0.31 1.09 -11.95
N TRP A 65 0.70 1.64 -10.80
CA TRP A 65 0.85 0.92 -9.54
C TRP A 65 0.21 1.69 -8.40
N GLY A 66 -0.26 1.00 -7.38
CA GLY A 66 -0.83 1.66 -6.22
C GLY A 66 -1.57 0.73 -5.27
N PHE A 67 -2.21 1.31 -4.28
CA PHE A 67 -2.98 0.58 -3.29
C PHE A 67 -3.97 1.46 -2.53
N SER A 68 -4.89 0.80 -1.83
CA SER A 68 -5.85 1.47 -0.96
C SER A 68 -5.23 1.92 0.36
N THR A 69 -5.77 2.98 0.90
CA THR A 69 -5.47 3.47 2.25
C THR A 69 -6.77 3.92 2.92
N THR A 70 -6.77 4.01 4.24
CA THR A 70 -7.89 4.64 4.96
C THR A 70 -8.00 6.12 4.59
N SER A 71 -6.85 6.79 4.42
CA SER A 71 -6.78 8.17 3.97
C SER A 71 -5.39 8.45 3.41
N PRO A 72 -5.26 8.93 2.17
CA PRO A 72 -3.98 9.37 1.65
C PRO A 72 -3.39 10.50 2.49
N LEU A 73 -2.06 10.55 2.61
CA LEU A 73 -1.34 11.61 3.29
C LEU A 73 -0.64 12.53 2.29
N SER A 74 -0.66 13.83 2.58
CA SER A 74 0.11 14.85 1.87
C SER A 74 0.95 15.67 2.84
N THR A 75 1.71 16.64 2.32
CA THR A 75 2.40 17.63 3.16
C THR A 75 1.44 18.49 3.98
N ASP A 76 0.19 18.60 3.57
CA ASP A 76 -0.86 19.36 4.26
C ASP A 76 -1.65 18.49 5.26
N GLY A 77 -1.20 17.26 5.48
CA GLY A 77 -1.81 16.29 6.37
C GLY A 77 -2.68 15.26 5.68
N GLU A 78 -3.62 14.70 6.41
CA GLU A 78 -4.55 13.68 5.97
C GLU A 78 -5.54 14.20 4.94
N GLN A 79 -5.83 13.39 3.94
CA GLN A 79 -6.69 13.74 2.81
C GLN A 79 -7.86 12.74 2.71
N PRO A 80 -8.87 12.84 3.60
CA PRO A 80 -10.01 11.94 3.57
C PRO A 80 -10.81 12.10 2.26
N HIS A 81 -11.46 11.01 1.84
CA HIS A 81 -12.25 10.95 0.60
C HIS A 81 -11.50 11.53 -0.61
N SER A 82 -10.27 11.04 -0.80
CA SER A 82 -9.42 11.53 -1.89
C SER A 82 -8.72 10.41 -2.65
N VAL A 83 -8.30 10.77 -3.86
CA VAL A 83 -7.37 10.02 -4.69
C VAL A 83 -6.12 10.86 -4.88
N GLY A 84 -4.96 10.32 -4.54
CA GLY A 84 -3.66 10.89 -4.85
C GLY A 84 -3.03 10.19 -6.06
N VAL A 85 -2.57 10.98 -7.04
CA VAL A 85 -1.85 10.46 -8.21
C VAL A 85 -0.48 11.10 -8.29
N ALA A 86 0.56 10.30 -8.14
CA ALA A 86 1.93 10.73 -8.37
C ALA A 86 2.37 10.33 -9.78
N LEU A 87 2.93 11.27 -10.51
CA LEU A 87 3.48 11.08 -11.86
C LEU A 87 4.98 11.29 -11.84
N LEU A 88 5.70 10.34 -12.43
CA LEU A 88 7.14 10.46 -12.67
C LEU A 88 7.38 10.60 -14.16
N SER A 89 8.20 11.57 -14.52
CA SER A 89 8.64 11.80 -15.91
C SER A 89 10.13 11.53 -16.04
N GLY A 90 10.57 11.12 -17.22
CA GLY A 90 11.98 10.94 -17.54
C GLY A 90 12.26 9.74 -18.43
N ASN A 91 13.34 9.81 -19.20
CA ASN A 91 13.71 8.79 -20.18
C ASN A 91 14.83 7.85 -19.67
N GLY A 92 15.23 7.99 -18.40
CA GLY A 92 16.40 7.29 -17.87
C GLY A 92 16.08 6.02 -17.07
N TYR A 93 14.87 5.83 -16.63
CA TYR A 93 14.48 4.66 -15.84
C TYR A 93 13.51 3.75 -16.61
N LYS A 94 13.47 2.50 -16.18
CA LYS A 94 12.53 1.49 -16.65
C LYS A 94 11.60 1.16 -15.50
N ALA A 95 10.31 1.06 -15.78
CA ALA A 95 9.29 0.68 -14.82
C ALA A 95 8.49 -0.50 -15.37
N GLN A 96 8.30 -1.53 -14.57
CA GLN A 96 7.44 -2.66 -14.88
C GLN A 96 6.57 -2.98 -13.68
N VAL A 97 5.30 -3.20 -13.95
CA VAL A 97 4.33 -3.55 -12.92
C VAL A 97 3.91 -4.99 -13.09
N ASN A 98 3.89 -5.72 -11.99
CA ASN A 98 3.38 -7.08 -11.89
C ASN A 98 2.29 -7.14 -10.82
N TRP A 99 1.34 -8.03 -10.99
CA TRP A 99 0.22 -8.18 -10.09
C TRP A 99 -0.14 -9.66 -9.92
N TRP A 100 -0.46 -10.06 -8.70
CA TRP A 100 -0.80 -11.44 -8.34
C TRP A 100 -2.07 -11.45 -7.49
N PRO A 101 -3.09 -12.21 -7.90
CA PRO A 101 -4.28 -12.45 -7.09
C PRO A 101 -3.98 -13.40 -5.93
N ASN A 102 -4.94 -13.55 -5.04
CA ASN A 102 -4.99 -14.57 -4.01
C ASN A 102 -3.84 -14.54 -2.99
N PHE A 103 -3.20 -13.39 -2.79
CA PHE A 103 -2.17 -13.27 -1.75
C PHE A 103 -2.72 -13.59 -0.36
N ALA A 104 -3.97 -13.21 -0.08
CA ALA A 104 -4.63 -13.49 1.19
C ALA A 104 -4.84 -15.00 1.44
N GLN A 105 -5.07 -15.79 0.40
CA GLN A 105 -5.36 -17.22 0.48
C GLN A 105 -4.12 -18.10 0.24
N GLU A 106 -3.24 -17.65 -0.64
CA GLU A 106 -2.10 -18.41 -1.13
C GLU A 106 -0.77 -17.68 -0.92
N GLY A 107 -0.61 -16.98 0.21
CA GLY A 107 0.50 -16.07 0.48
C GLY A 107 1.89 -16.62 0.15
N SER A 108 2.22 -17.84 0.58
CA SER A 108 3.51 -18.50 0.28
C SER A 108 3.74 -18.73 -1.21
N ASN A 109 2.70 -19.15 -1.94
CA ASN A 109 2.78 -19.37 -3.37
C ASN A 109 2.98 -18.05 -4.11
N VAL A 110 2.20 -17.03 -3.76
CA VAL A 110 2.29 -15.68 -4.34
C VAL A 110 3.65 -15.04 -4.03
N ALA A 111 4.15 -15.14 -2.80
CA ALA A 111 5.48 -14.65 -2.42
C ALA A 111 6.60 -15.34 -3.24
N THR A 112 6.46 -16.65 -3.47
CA THR A 112 7.39 -17.40 -4.33
C THR A 112 7.33 -16.94 -5.79
N GLN A 113 6.13 -16.72 -6.33
CA GLN A 113 5.95 -16.21 -7.70
C GLN A 113 6.56 -14.80 -7.85
N PHE A 114 6.32 -13.94 -6.88
CA PHE A 114 6.93 -12.62 -6.81
C PHE A 114 8.47 -12.71 -6.84
N ALA A 115 9.06 -13.51 -5.95
CA ALA A 115 10.50 -13.70 -5.88
C ALA A 115 11.10 -14.20 -7.21
N ARG A 116 10.43 -15.15 -7.87
CA ARG A 116 10.82 -15.65 -9.20
C ARG A 116 10.71 -14.57 -10.28
N SER A 117 9.66 -13.76 -10.25
CA SER A 117 9.46 -12.69 -11.24
C SER A 117 10.59 -11.67 -11.21
N VAL A 118 11.03 -11.29 -10.01
CA VAL A 118 12.15 -10.35 -9.82
C VAL A 118 13.48 -10.95 -10.28
N ARG A 119 13.74 -12.23 -9.95
CA ARG A 119 14.99 -12.91 -10.36
C ARG A 119 15.07 -13.13 -11.87
N ASN A 120 13.95 -13.44 -12.52
CA ASN A 120 13.92 -13.76 -13.95
C ASN A 120 14.01 -12.51 -14.84
N GLN A 121 13.75 -11.33 -14.30
CA GLN A 121 13.95 -10.07 -15.01
C GLN A 121 15.40 -9.58 -14.87
N ALA A 122 16.26 -10.32 -15.45
CA ALA A 122 17.69 -10.43 -15.18
C ALA A 122 18.55 -9.20 -15.47
N VAL A 123 18.06 -8.11 -16.03
CA VAL A 123 18.97 -7.00 -16.37
C VAL A 123 18.37 -5.66 -15.94
N GLY A 124 18.87 -5.17 -14.80
CA GLY A 124 18.78 -3.76 -14.45
C GLY A 124 17.65 -3.39 -13.48
N VAL A 125 16.98 -4.34 -12.80
CA VAL A 125 16.14 -4.00 -11.64
C VAL A 125 17.04 -3.58 -10.49
N GLN A 126 16.85 -2.37 -10.00
CA GLN A 126 17.61 -1.80 -8.88
C GLN A 126 16.79 -1.74 -7.60
N GLY A 127 15.47 -1.77 -7.73
CA GLY A 127 14.59 -1.83 -6.58
C GLY A 127 13.14 -2.12 -6.95
N VAL A 128 12.39 -2.43 -5.93
CA VAL A 128 10.98 -2.81 -6.04
C VAL A 128 10.16 -2.04 -5.03
N LEU A 129 9.03 -1.49 -5.48
CA LEU A 129 7.98 -1.03 -4.59
C LEU A 129 6.88 -2.10 -4.52
N LEU A 130 6.52 -2.51 -3.30
CA LEU A 130 5.50 -3.52 -3.04
C LEU A 130 4.24 -2.91 -2.44
N ALA A 131 3.09 -3.42 -2.86
CA ALA A 131 1.83 -3.25 -2.16
C ALA A 131 1.19 -4.63 -1.96
N ALA A 132 0.88 -4.98 -0.73
CA ALA A 132 0.21 -6.21 -0.37
C ALA A 132 -1.03 -5.92 0.47
N ASP A 133 -2.02 -6.79 0.41
CA ASP A 133 -3.19 -6.68 1.28
C ASP A 133 -2.77 -6.81 2.76
N GLY A 134 -3.00 -5.74 3.52
CA GLY A 134 -2.64 -5.67 4.94
C GLY A 134 -3.77 -6.06 5.90
N VAL A 135 -4.97 -6.32 5.37
CA VAL A 135 -6.14 -6.70 6.19
C VAL A 135 -6.35 -8.22 6.16
N ASN A 136 -6.20 -8.83 5.00
CA ASN A 136 -6.52 -10.23 4.78
C ASN A 136 -5.29 -11.12 4.55
N GLY A 137 -4.12 -10.55 4.26
CA GLY A 137 -2.88 -11.26 3.94
C GLY A 137 -1.88 -11.32 5.09
N ASP A 138 -0.96 -12.29 5.04
CA ASP A 138 0.16 -12.41 5.96
C ASP A 138 1.45 -11.85 5.32
N ALA A 139 1.82 -10.64 5.75
CA ALA A 139 3.01 -9.96 5.25
C ALA A 139 4.33 -10.62 5.67
N SER A 140 4.36 -11.48 6.70
CA SER A 140 5.57 -12.18 7.12
C SER A 140 6.13 -13.07 6.02
N LEU A 141 5.25 -13.69 5.24
CA LEU A 141 5.61 -14.52 4.09
C LEU A 141 6.33 -13.73 2.98
N LEU A 142 5.98 -12.46 2.82
CA LEU A 142 6.70 -11.55 1.90
C LEU A 142 8.09 -11.19 2.45
N CYS A 143 8.18 -10.87 3.74
CA CYS A 143 9.45 -10.51 4.38
C CYS A 143 10.48 -11.64 4.25
N GLU A 144 10.07 -12.89 4.46
CA GLU A 144 10.93 -14.07 4.27
C GLU A 144 11.44 -14.19 2.82
N SER A 145 10.60 -13.89 1.85
CA SER A 145 10.97 -13.93 0.42
C SER A 145 11.87 -12.76 0.02
N ILE A 146 11.68 -11.58 0.62
CA ILE A 146 12.44 -10.36 0.36
C ILE A 146 13.85 -10.46 0.92
N ASP A 147 14.01 -11.04 2.12
CA ASP A 147 15.30 -11.19 2.79
C ASP A 147 16.32 -11.97 1.94
N GLN A 148 15.82 -12.85 1.09
CA GLN A 148 16.64 -13.62 0.15
C GLN A 148 17.00 -12.86 -1.14
N MET A 149 16.48 -11.64 -1.33
CA MET A 149 16.73 -10.82 -2.50
C MET A 149 17.81 -9.78 -2.18
N ASN A 150 18.88 -9.79 -2.93
CA ASN A 150 19.90 -8.71 -2.84
C ASN A 150 19.43 -7.46 -3.62
N LEU A 151 18.26 -6.91 -3.25
CA LEU A 151 17.63 -5.77 -3.89
C LEU A 151 17.04 -4.80 -2.87
N HIS A 152 16.96 -3.55 -3.25
CA HIS A 152 16.22 -2.55 -2.48
C HIS A 152 14.71 -2.79 -2.65
N VAL A 153 14.04 -3.20 -1.57
CA VAL A 153 12.59 -3.38 -1.55
C VAL A 153 12.00 -2.43 -0.52
N ALA A 154 11.03 -1.66 -0.94
CA ALA A 154 10.22 -0.81 -0.08
C ALA A 154 8.75 -0.99 -0.42
N GLY A 155 7.86 -0.52 0.42
CA GLY A 155 6.44 -0.60 0.14
C GLY A 155 5.59 -0.43 1.37
N GLY A 156 4.35 -0.87 1.26
CA GLY A 156 3.39 -0.79 2.34
C GLY A 156 2.29 -1.84 2.19
N LEU A 157 1.54 -1.96 3.26
CA LEU A 157 0.35 -2.78 3.27
C LEU A 157 -0.85 -1.92 2.89
N ALA A 158 -1.61 -2.38 1.91
CA ALA A 158 -2.90 -1.79 1.57
C ALA A 158 -3.78 -1.82 2.81
N SER A 159 -4.25 -0.68 3.24
CA SER A 159 -5.13 -0.54 4.39
C SER A 159 -6.54 -0.17 3.97
N GLY A 160 -7.47 -0.36 4.89
CA GLY A 160 -8.86 -0.11 4.65
C GLY A 160 -9.71 -0.36 5.90
N ASP A 161 -10.99 -0.53 5.72
CA ASP A 161 -11.89 -0.86 6.82
C ASP A 161 -11.74 -2.33 7.24
N PHE A 162 -11.10 -2.54 8.39
CA PHE A 162 -10.92 -3.88 8.97
C PHE A 162 -12.24 -4.62 9.22
N ARG A 163 -13.34 -3.90 9.42
CA ARG A 163 -14.66 -4.50 9.65
C ARG A 163 -15.24 -5.06 8.36
N GLN A 164 -14.96 -4.44 7.24
CA GLN A 164 -15.45 -4.85 5.92
C GLN A 164 -14.44 -5.69 5.15
N GLY A 165 -13.18 -5.74 5.60
CA GLY A 165 -12.09 -6.42 4.92
C GLY A 165 -11.75 -5.80 3.55
N ARG A 166 -12.14 -4.56 3.32
CA ARG A 166 -11.96 -3.90 2.03
C ARG A 166 -10.57 -3.29 1.91
N THR A 167 -9.85 -3.75 0.90
CA THR A 167 -8.58 -3.20 0.44
C THR A 167 -8.50 -3.36 -1.06
N PHE A 168 -7.51 -2.78 -1.69
CA PHE A 168 -7.08 -3.16 -3.03
C PHE A 168 -5.59 -2.93 -3.24
N CYS A 169 -4.98 -3.79 -4.05
CA CYS A 169 -3.67 -3.58 -4.64
C CYS A 169 -3.84 -3.44 -6.15
N LEU A 170 -3.24 -2.40 -6.72
CA LEU A 170 -3.38 -2.03 -8.12
C LEU A 170 -2.08 -2.32 -8.88
N GLY A 171 -2.20 -2.97 -10.02
CA GLY A 171 -1.07 -3.23 -10.91
C GLY A 171 -1.51 -3.29 -12.37
N GLY A 172 -1.13 -2.29 -13.17
CA GLY A 172 -1.62 -2.14 -14.54
C GLY A 172 -3.13 -1.95 -14.58
N ASN A 173 -3.83 -2.86 -15.24
CA ASN A 173 -5.31 -2.84 -15.33
C ASN A 173 -6.00 -3.72 -14.28
N HIS A 174 -5.23 -4.33 -13.37
CA HIS A 174 -5.75 -5.20 -12.33
C HIS A 174 -5.83 -4.45 -11.00
N SER A 175 -6.92 -4.66 -10.27
CA SER A 175 -7.12 -4.05 -8.96
C SER A 175 -8.13 -4.84 -8.15
N GLU A 176 -7.67 -5.54 -7.11
CA GLU A 176 -8.53 -6.33 -6.22
C GLU A 176 -7.96 -6.35 -4.80
N GLY A 177 -8.81 -6.68 -3.83
CA GLY A 177 -8.41 -7.06 -2.49
C GLY A 177 -7.77 -8.44 -2.45
N GLY A 178 -7.07 -8.74 -1.37
CA GLY A 178 -6.37 -10.03 -1.24
C GLY A 178 -5.22 -10.24 -2.21
N ALA A 179 -4.70 -9.18 -2.82
CA ALA A 179 -3.70 -9.23 -3.88
C ALA A 179 -2.32 -8.74 -3.43
N LEU A 180 -1.33 -8.99 -4.26
CA LEU A 180 0.02 -8.40 -4.22
C LEU A 180 0.29 -7.68 -5.53
N SER A 181 0.85 -6.49 -5.47
CA SER A 181 1.38 -5.81 -6.65
C SER A 181 2.81 -5.31 -6.43
N ALA A 182 3.62 -5.34 -7.47
CA ALA A 182 5.01 -4.91 -7.44
C ALA A 182 5.31 -3.97 -8.62
N LEU A 183 5.93 -2.84 -8.30
CA LEU A 183 6.54 -1.94 -9.27
C LEU A 183 8.04 -2.14 -9.24
N GLN A 184 8.59 -2.71 -10.29
CA GLN A 184 10.01 -2.93 -10.47
C GLN A 184 10.62 -1.72 -11.18
N LEU A 185 11.68 -1.18 -10.59
CA LEU A 185 12.36 0.00 -11.07
C LEU A 185 13.81 -0.31 -11.43
N GLY A 186 14.27 0.20 -12.55
CA GLY A 186 15.64 -0.01 -13.04
C GLY A 186 16.07 1.06 -14.03
N GLY A 187 17.21 0.85 -14.70
CA GLY A 187 17.78 1.81 -15.65
C GLY A 187 18.73 2.82 -14.97
N ARG A 188 18.73 4.07 -15.43
CA ARG A 188 19.56 5.14 -14.84
C ARG A 188 18.88 5.75 -13.61
N LEU A 189 18.74 4.95 -12.57
CA LEU A 189 18.08 5.31 -11.33
C LEU A 189 19.04 5.06 -10.17
N ARG A 190 19.06 5.94 -9.17
CA ARG A 190 19.69 5.69 -7.88
C ARG A 190 18.59 5.62 -6.84
N LEU A 191 18.54 4.52 -6.11
CA LEU A 191 17.58 4.29 -5.03
C LEU A 191 18.31 4.38 -3.69
N GLY A 192 17.69 5.08 -2.76
CA GLY A 192 18.06 5.06 -1.35
C GLY A 192 16.84 4.64 -0.54
N LEU A 193 17.05 3.78 0.44
CA LEU A 193 16.01 3.38 1.38
C LEU A 193 16.24 4.06 2.73
N GLY A 194 15.14 4.42 3.36
CA GLY A 194 15.11 4.91 4.72
C GLY A 194 13.86 4.42 5.42
N MET A 195 13.96 4.17 6.71
CA MET A 195 12.85 3.77 7.56
C MET A 195 12.81 4.66 8.80
N GLY A 196 11.59 5.04 9.17
CA GLY A 196 11.32 5.76 10.42
C GLY A 196 9.92 5.44 10.90
N HIS A 197 9.74 5.40 12.22
CA HIS A 197 8.44 5.21 12.85
C HIS A 197 8.34 6.09 14.09
N GLY A 198 7.12 6.44 14.46
CA GLY A 198 6.84 7.24 15.66
C GLY A 198 6.60 6.41 16.92
N TRP A 199 6.73 5.09 16.86
CA TRP A 199 6.50 4.22 17.99
C TRP A 199 7.55 4.42 19.08
N LYS A 200 7.08 4.50 20.32
CA LYS A 200 7.91 4.53 21.52
C LYS A 200 7.55 3.33 22.38
N ASP A 201 8.57 2.78 23.06
CA ASP A 201 8.33 1.72 24.03
C ASP A 201 7.46 2.27 25.17
N SER A 202 6.36 1.58 25.42
CA SER A 202 5.44 1.89 26.52
C SER A 202 5.92 1.38 27.88
N GLY A 203 6.94 0.52 27.89
CA GLY A 203 7.40 -0.21 29.06
C GLY A 203 6.50 -1.40 29.44
N TRP A 204 5.42 -1.64 28.69
CA TRP A 204 4.57 -2.81 28.91
C TRP A 204 5.09 -4.00 28.14
N LEU A 205 5.21 -5.12 28.82
CA LEU A 205 5.69 -6.38 28.25
C LEU A 205 4.71 -7.49 28.59
N TRP A 206 4.19 -8.17 27.57
CA TRP A 206 3.33 -9.33 27.72
C TRP A 206 3.83 -10.49 26.89
N LYS A 207 3.74 -11.69 27.44
CA LYS A 207 4.08 -12.91 26.72
C LYS A 207 2.89 -13.37 25.90
N VAL A 208 3.07 -13.62 24.62
CA VAL A 208 2.07 -14.31 23.79
C VAL A 208 2.02 -15.78 24.26
N THR A 209 0.90 -16.15 24.87
CA THR A 209 0.70 -17.51 25.42
C THR A 209 -0.16 -18.38 24.51
N ARG A 210 -0.91 -17.79 23.60
CA ARG A 210 -1.68 -18.51 22.58
C ARG A 210 -1.84 -17.64 21.34
N ALA A 211 -1.51 -18.23 20.18
CA ALA A 211 -1.73 -17.59 18.88
C ALA A 211 -2.16 -18.65 17.84
N ARG A 212 -2.80 -18.21 16.79
CA ARG A 212 -3.07 -18.98 15.59
C ARG A 212 -2.81 -18.07 14.38
N ASP A 213 -1.83 -18.44 13.58
CA ASP A 213 -1.35 -17.62 12.48
C ASP A 213 -1.00 -16.19 12.98
N VAL A 214 -1.56 -15.16 12.40
CA VAL A 214 -1.39 -13.75 12.82
C VAL A 214 -2.29 -13.33 14.00
N TRP A 215 -3.17 -14.21 14.46
CA TRP A 215 -4.14 -13.90 15.52
C TRP A 215 -3.61 -14.21 16.90
N VAL A 216 -3.35 -13.18 17.70
CA VAL A 216 -3.02 -13.34 19.12
C VAL A 216 -4.29 -13.63 19.91
N GLN A 217 -4.33 -14.79 20.57
CA GLN A 217 -5.49 -15.27 21.31
C GLN A 217 -5.29 -15.25 22.84
N GLY A 218 -4.06 -15.09 23.30
CA GLY A 218 -3.72 -14.99 24.71
C GLY A 218 -2.44 -14.23 24.96
N LEU A 219 -2.47 -13.32 25.92
CA LEU A 219 -1.35 -12.59 26.49
C LEU A 219 -1.30 -12.89 27.99
N ASP A 220 -0.19 -13.47 28.48
CA ASP A 220 -0.03 -13.94 29.87
C ASP A 220 -1.21 -14.77 30.38
N GLY A 221 -1.79 -15.61 29.50
CA GLY A 221 -2.96 -16.43 29.80
C GLY A 221 -4.31 -15.71 29.77
N VAL A 222 -4.32 -14.41 29.50
CA VAL A 222 -5.55 -13.57 29.45
C VAL A 222 -5.91 -13.23 28.00
N VAL A 223 -7.19 -13.06 27.71
CA VAL A 223 -7.65 -12.61 26.40
C VAL A 223 -7.11 -11.21 26.09
N PRO A 224 -6.46 -10.98 24.92
CA PRO A 224 -5.76 -9.74 24.60
C PRO A 224 -6.57 -8.46 24.80
N VAL A 225 -7.84 -8.45 24.42
CA VAL A 225 -8.72 -7.30 24.60
C VAL A 225 -8.83 -6.84 26.06
N LYS A 226 -8.83 -7.77 27.01
CA LYS A 226 -8.87 -7.44 28.45
C LYS A 226 -7.55 -6.84 28.93
N VAL A 227 -6.44 -7.32 28.39
CA VAL A 227 -5.08 -6.80 28.70
C VAL A 227 -4.96 -5.36 28.23
N PHE A 228 -5.32 -5.10 26.97
CA PHE A 228 -5.30 -3.75 26.40
C PHE A 228 -6.27 -2.80 27.10
N ALA A 229 -7.49 -3.24 27.36
CA ALA A 229 -8.46 -2.42 28.11
C ALA A 229 -7.93 -2.00 29.47
N SER A 230 -7.32 -2.93 30.21
CA SER A 230 -6.71 -2.62 31.50
C SER A 230 -5.54 -1.64 31.39
N ALA A 231 -4.68 -1.83 30.39
CA ALA A 231 -3.53 -0.99 30.14
C ALA A 231 -3.92 0.44 29.73
N LEU A 232 -4.99 0.57 28.93
CA LEU A 232 -5.52 1.85 28.47
C LEU A 232 -6.51 2.51 29.44
N GLY A 233 -6.76 1.89 30.60
CA GLY A 233 -7.61 2.47 31.64
C GLY A 233 -9.14 2.35 31.38
N TYR A 234 -9.55 1.42 30.50
CA TYR A 234 -10.99 1.20 30.27
C TYR A 234 -11.66 0.45 31.44
N PRO A 235 -12.93 0.77 31.72
CA PRO A 235 -13.68 0.10 32.77
C PRO A 235 -13.81 -1.41 32.51
N LYS A 236 -13.56 -2.22 33.52
CA LYS A 236 -13.57 -3.69 33.40
C LYS A 236 -14.95 -4.31 33.06
N ASN A 237 -16.02 -3.55 33.13
CA ASN A 237 -17.40 -4.05 33.15
C ASN A 237 -18.24 -3.70 31.90
N GLU A 238 -17.71 -3.01 30.93
CA GLU A 238 -18.47 -2.63 29.74
C GLU A 238 -18.11 -3.55 28.58
N GLY A 239 -19.10 -4.32 28.09
CA GLY A 239 -18.94 -5.28 26.99
C GLY A 239 -18.74 -4.65 25.59
N ALA A 240 -18.54 -3.35 25.52
CA ALA A 240 -18.23 -2.64 24.30
C ALA A 240 -16.92 -1.87 24.47
N PHE A 241 -15.84 -2.40 23.92
CA PHE A 241 -14.61 -1.60 23.73
C PHE A 241 -14.82 -0.68 22.53
N PRO A 242 -14.40 0.60 22.61
CA PRO A 242 -14.32 1.41 21.42
C PRO A 242 -13.42 0.70 20.40
N PRO A 243 -13.71 0.79 19.12
CA PRO A 243 -12.83 0.23 18.10
C PRO A 243 -11.43 0.81 18.25
N LEU A 244 -10.41 -0.02 18.05
CA LEU A 244 -8.99 0.41 18.08
C LEU A 244 -8.69 1.55 17.09
N SER A 245 -9.63 1.88 16.21
CA SER A 245 -9.58 3.02 15.29
C SER A 245 -9.81 4.39 15.96
N GLU A 246 -10.07 4.44 17.26
CA GLU A 246 -10.23 5.68 18.02
C GLU A 246 -8.93 6.09 18.78
N PHE A 247 -7.82 5.35 18.52
CA PHE A 247 -6.51 5.60 19.13
C PHE A 247 -5.45 5.97 18.12
#